data_bce4a34fe61eb241e578bdfc6c138ff0
#
_entry.id   bce4a34fe61eb241e578bdfc6c138ff0
#
_cell.length_a   1.000
_cell.length_b   1.000
_cell.length_c   1.000
_cell.angle_alpha   90.00
_cell.angle_beta   90.00
_cell.angle_gamma   90.00
#
_symmetry.space_group_name_H-M   'P 1'
#
loop_
_entity.id
_entity.type
_entity.pdbx_description
1 polymer ?
#
loop_
_entity_poly.entity_id
_entity_poly.type
_entity_poly.pdbx_seq_one_letter_code
_entity_poly.pdbx_strand_id
1 'polypeptide(L)'
;MATFYRLAAPILVAAIVLTMPRAVSAASPPQDVTLTISGRILEPAPCTISGTGENGSISVDFGNEVMTTRLDGLQYRQSVQYDISCSGMWSKALMLRIVGTAAGFGSGYLQSSVADLALVITEGATPVPINSMLNFTYPGAPALFVTPVARPGATLKGQPFTATAIMQVFYQ
;
A
#
# COMPACT_ATOMS: atom_id res chain seq x y z
N MET A 1 -94.04 -43.71 63.32
CA MET A 1 -94.06 -42.73 64.42
C MET A 1 -92.86 -41.73 64.15
N ALA A 2 -93.19 -40.48 64.17
CA ALA A 2 -92.38 -39.33 64.28
C ALA A 2 -91.40 -38.98 63.09
N THR A 3 -91.89 -38.12 62.35
CA THR A 3 -91.37 -37.26 61.32
C THR A 3 -90.36 -36.24 61.88
N PHE A 4 -89.21 -36.08 61.35
CA PHE A 4 -88.41 -34.86 61.53
C PHE A 4 -87.98 -34.30 60.18
N TYR A 5 -88.55 -33.18 59.83
CA TYR A 5 -88.18 -32.28 58.78
C TYR A 5 -86.90 -31.56 59.17
N ARG A 6 -85.93 -31.58 58.31
CA ARG A 6 -84.81 -30.63 58.43
C ARG A 6 -84.69 -29.80 57.14
N LEU A 7 -84.94 -28.55 57.32
CA LEU A 7 -84.72 -27.52 56.32
C LEU A 7 -83.22 -27.44 55.96
N ALA A 8 -82.92 -27.52 54.69
CA ALA A 8 -81.62 -27.22 54.16
C ALA A 8 -81.65 -25.79 53.59
N ALA A 9 -80.80 -24.91 54.16
CA ALA A 9 -80.55 -23.57 53.67
C ALA A 9 -79.47 -23.59 52.56
N PRO A 10 -79.69 -22.91 51.46
CA PRO A 10 -78.63 -22.81 50.43
C PRO A 10 -77.58 -21.78 50.85
N ILE A 11 -76.29 -22.19 50.93
CA ILE A 11 -75.14 -21.33 51.11
C ILE A 11 -74.83 -20.78 49.71
N LEU A 12 -74.99 -19.48 49.53
CA LEU A 12 -74.57 -18.76 48.38
C LEU A 12 -73.08 -18.44 48.53
N VAL A 13 -72.23 -19.18 47.79
CA VAL A 13 -70.76 -18.90 47.69
C VAL A 13 -70.56 -17.82 46.64
N ALA A 14 -70.32 -16.60 47.09
CA ALA A 14 -69.96 -15.53 46.23
C ALA A 14 -68.46 -15.68 45.85
N ALA A 15 -68.22 -16.08 44.61
CA ALA A 15 -66.88 -16.13 44.04
C ALA A 15 -66.39 -14.70 43.76
N ILE A 16 -65.47 -14.17 44.61
CA ILE A 16 -64.79 -12.92 44.38
C ILE A 16 -63.63 -13.18 43.39
N VAL A 17 -63.84 -12.81 42.12
CA VAL A 17 -62.77 -12.82 41.11
C VAL A 17 -61.89 -11.64 41.35
N LEU A 18 -60.74 -11.87 41.96
CA LEU A 18 -59.66 -10.88 42.06
C LEU A 18 -59.06 -10.64 40.66
N THR A 19 -59.47 -9.60 40.00
CA THR A 19 -58.80 -9.09 38.80
C THR A 19 -57.53 -8.38 39.22
N MET A 20 -56.37 -9.08 39.13
CA MET A 20 -55.07 -8.43 39.29
C MET A 20 -54.79 -7.56 38.06
N PRO A 21 -54.50 -6.27 38.23
CA PRO A 21 -54.08 -5.43 37.13
C PRO A 21 -52.68 -5.95 36.68
N ARG A 22 -52.57 -6.41 35.43
CA ARG A 22 -51.29 -6.69 34.78
C ARG A 22 -50.62 -5.35 34.57
N ALA A 23 -49.49 -5.12 35.26
CA ALA A 23 -48.60 -4.01 34.98
C ALA A 23 -48.07 -4.19 33.57
N VAL A 24 -48.52 -3.41 32.61
CA VAL A 24 -47.93 -3.29 31.30
C VAL A 24 -46.61 -2.54 31.51
N SER A 25 -45.48 -3.28 31.42
CA SER A 25 -44.16 -2.66 31.41
C SER A 25 -44.10 -1.84 30.11
N ALA A 26 -44.14 -0.54 30.25
CA ALA A 26 -43.86 0.36 29.12
C ALA A 26 -42.38 0.18 28.74
N ALA A 27 -42.15 -0.36 27.52
CA ALA A 27 -40.80 -0.39 26.96
C ALA A 27 -40.28 1.06 26.87
N SER A 28 -39.13 1.32 27.45
CA SER A 28 -38.49 2.63 27.31
C SER A 28 -38.30 2.93 25.83
N PRO A 29 -38.66 4.10 25.35
CA PRO A 29 -38.43 4.46 23.96
C PRO A 29 -36.93 4.35 23.64
N PRO A 30 -36.57 4.01 22.40
CA PRO A 30 -35.17 3.99 21.98
C PRO A 30 -34.53 5.36 22.26
N GLN A 31 -33.37 5.35 22.90
CA GLN A 31 -32.63 6.58 23.14
C GLN A 31 -31.76 6.87 21.93
N ASP A 32 -32.07 7.93 21.20
CA ASP A 32 -31.26 8.42 20.11
C ASP A 32 -30.07 9.16 20.68
N VAL A 33 -28.87 8.71 20.33
CA VAL A 33 -27.60 9.36 20.66
C VAL A 33 -27.01 9.91 19.39
N THR A 34 -26.75 11.21 19.36
CA THR A 34 -26.08 11.85 18.21
C THR A 34 -24.60 11.49 18.22
N LEU A 35 -24.13 10.79 17.21
CA LEU A 35 -22.72 10.54 16.94
C LEU A 35 -22.20 11.64 16.01
N THR A 36 -21.32 12.51 16.52
CA THR A 36 -20.64 13.51 15.70
C THR A 36 -19.28 12.96 15.28
N ILE A 37 -19.06 12.84 13.97
CA ILE A 37 -17.79 12.41 13.37
C ILE A 37 -17.19 13.65 12.70
N SER A 38 -16.01 14.06 13.15
CA SER A 38 -15.24 15.15 12.55
C SER A 38 -13.87 14.64 12.13
N GLY A 39 -13.38 15.16 11.01
CA GLY A 39 -12.06 14.83 10.49
C GLY A 39 -11.53 15.98 9.65
N ARG A 40 -10.21 16.01 9.46
CA ARG A 40 -9.53 16.96 8.57
C ARG A 40 -8.88 16.16 7.45
N ILE A 41 -9.17 16.54 6.21
CA ILE A 41 -8.43 16.06 5.05
C ILE A 41 -7.19 16.92 4.94
N LEU A 42 -6.03 16.27 4.95
CA LEU A 42 -4.74 16.92 4.73
C LEU A 42 -4.29 16.58 3.32
N GLU A 43 -3.92 17.60 2.56
CA GLU A 43 -3.20 17.41 1.31
C GLU A 43 -1.75 17.04 1.65
N PRO A 44 -1.20 15.93 1.10
CA PRO A 44 0.20 15.58 1.34
C PRO A 44 1.08 16.68 0.75
N ALA A 45 2.09 17.09 1.50
CA ALA A 45 3.06 18.08 1.03
C ALA A 45 3.80 17.54 -0.19
N PRO A 46 3.97 18.35 -1.25
CA PRO A 46 4.62 17.90 -2.46
C PRO A 46 6.09 17.58 -2.21
N CYS A 47 6.51 16.38 -2.65
CA CYS A 47 7.93 16.04 -2.81
C CYS A 47 8.29 16.19 -4.28
N THR A 48 9.42 16.81 -4.55
CA THR A 48 9.99 16.88 -5.89
C THR A 48 11.20 15.97 -5.97
N ILE A 49 11.35 15.29 -7.11
CA ILE A 49 12.53 14.50 -7.44
C ILE A 49 13.23 15.22 -8.58
N SER A 50 14.53 15.43 -8.44
CA SER A 50 15.35 16.04 -9.48
C SER A 50 16.64 15.26 -9.66
N GLY A 51 17.13 15.21 -10.90
CA GLY A 51 18.41 14.64 -11.26
C GLY A 51 19.38 15.72 -11.76
N THR A 52 20.54 15.30 -12.22
CA THR A 52 21.62 16.16 -12.75
C THR A 52 21.48 16.40 -14.26
N GLY A 53 20.52 15.76 -14.93
CA GLY A 53 20.27 15.92 -16.34
C GLY A 53 19.47 17.19 -16.68
N GLU A 54 19.27 17.42 -17.97
CA GLU A 54 18.47 18.56 -18.46
C GLU A 54 17.07 18.56 -17.87
N ASN A 55 16.58 19.74 -17.49
CA ASN A 55 15.28 19.95 -16.86
C ASN A 55 15.08 19.13 -15.58
N GLY A 56 16.15 18.81 -14.86
CA GLY A 56 16.07 18.01 -13.63
C GLY A 56 15.81 16.52 -13.87
N SER A 57 16.00 16.04 -15.09
CA SER A 57 15.87 14.61 -15.39
C SER A 57 17.02 13.80 -14.74
N ILE A 58 16.75 12.55 -14.42
CA ILE A 58 17.75 11.60 -13.94
C ILE A 58 18.36 10.91 -15.16
N SER A 59 19.67 11.04 -15.34
CA SER A 59 20.40 10.41 -16.44
C SER A 59 21.49 9.50 -15.89
N VAL A 60 21.59 8.30 -16.45
CA VAL A 60 22.65 7.34 -16.16
C VAL A 60 23.32 6.97 -17.48
N ASP A 61 24.59 7.31 -17.62
CA ASP A 61 25.38 7.02 -18.81
C ASP A 61 26.37 5.88 -18.53
N PHE A 62 26.36 4.86 -19.36
CA PHE A 62 27.30 3.74 -19.30
C PHE A 62 28.52 3.93 -20.19
N GLY A 63 28.59 5.02 -20.96
CA GLY A 63 29.65 5.28 -21.93
C GLY A 63 29.61 4.31 -23.11
N ASN A 64 30.74 4.23 -23.81
CA ASN A 64 30.89 3.47 -25.06
C ASN A 64 31.73 2.18 -24.92
N GLU A 65 32.11 1.81 -23.69
CA GLU A 65 33.06 0.72 -23.46
C GLU A 65 32.38 -0.54 -22.82
N VAL A 66 31.07 -0.64 -22.92
CA VAL A 66 30.33 -1.78 -22.35
C VAL A 66 30.53 -2.99 -23.26
N MET A 67 31.27 -3.98 -22.79
CA MET A 67 31.54 -5.23 -23.52
C MET A 67 30.41 -6.22 -23.35
N THR A 68 29.90 -6.78 -24.45
CA THR A 68 28.82 -7.78 -24.46
C THR A 68 29.16 -9.05 -23.68
N THR A 69 30.44 -9.38 -23.55
CA THR A 69 30.95 -10.56 -22.83
C THR A 69 31.05 -10.37 -21.31
N ARG A 70 30.79 -9.15 -20.80
CA ARG A 70 30.94 -8.80 -19.37
C ARG A 70 29.65 -8.26 -18.76
N LEU A 71 28.51 -8.63 -19.31
CA LEU A 71 27.18 -8.21 -18.85
C LEU A 71 26.60 -9.22 -17.86
N ASP A 72 27.31 -9.44 -16.77
CA ASP A 72 27.00 -10.40 -15.70
C ASP A 72 26.13 -9.84 -14.57
N GLY A 73 25.76 -8.55 -14.66
CA GLY A 73 25.01 -7.85 -13.61
C GLY A 73 25.89 -7.34 -12.46
N LEU A 74 27.19 -7.46 -12.55
CA LEU A 74 28.14 -6.98 -11.52
C LEU A 74 29.03 -5.85 -12.06
N GLN A 75 29.43 -5.95 -13.32
CA GLN A 75 30.28 -4.97 -13.97
C GLN A 75 29.47 -3.82 -14.56
N TYR A 76 30.14 -2.70 -14.81
CA TYR A 76 29.54 -1.46 -15.35
C TYR A 76 28.45 -0.85 -14.46
N ARG A 77 28.54 -1.08 -13.15
CA ARG A 77 27.63 -0.52 -12.17
C ARG A 77 27.79 1.00 -12.10
N GLN A 78 26.68 1.72 -12.35
CA GLN A 78 26.60 3.18 -12.27
C GLN A 78 25.70 3.63 -11.15
N SER A 79 26.06 4.70 -10.46
CA SER A 79 25.19 5.32 -9.45
C SER A 79 24.12 6.18 -10.11
N VAL A 80 22.92 6.12 -9.56
CA VAL A 80 21.81 7.00 -9.96
C VAL A 80 21.92 8.29 -9.16
N GLN A 81 22.20 9.40 -9.81
CA GLN A 81 22.32 10.71 -9.18
C GLN A 81 20.96 11.41 -9.17
N TYR A 82 20.36 11.56 -8.01
CA TYR A 82 19.09 12.23 -7.82
C TYR A 82 19.00 12.85 -6.42
N ASP A 83 18.10 13.82 -6.28
CA ASP A 83 17.75 14.45 -5.02
C ASP A 83 16.25 14.41 -4.81
N ILE A 84 15.82 14.29 -3.54
CA ILE A 84 14.42 14.37 -3.14
C ILE A 84 14.28 15.53 -2.19
N SER A 85 13.44 16.50 -2.56
CA SER A 85 13.12 17.67 -1.75
C SER A 85 11.65 17.68 -1.38
N CYS A 86 11.34 17.67 -0.10
CA CYS A 86 9.99 17.69 0.42
C CYS A 86 9.80 18.88 1.36
N SER A 87 8.68 19.59 1.24
CA SER A 87 8.33 20.73 2.10
C SER A 87 7.02 20.46 2.85
N GLY A 88 6.91 20.97 4.09
CA GLY A 88 5.66 20.89 4.87
C GLY A 88 5.23 19.45 5.23
N MET A 89 6.18 18.53 5.36
CA MET A 89 5.90 17.12 5.62
C MET A 89 5.26 16.89 7.00
N TRP A 90 4.26 16.01 7.04
CA TRP A 90 3.66 15.50 8.27
C TRP A 90 4.28 14.16 8.72
N SER A 91 4.96 13.44 7.81
CA SER A 91 5.68 12.19 8.10
C SER A 91 7.00 12.17 7.32
N LYS A 92 8.04 11.62 7.92
CA LYS A 92 9.33 11.36 7.26
C LYS A 92 9.42 9.97 6.65
N ALA A 93 8.44 9.11 6.93
CA ALA A 93 8.37 7.77 6.35
C ALA A 93 7.81 7.86 4.92
N LEU A 94 8.65 7.55 3.96
CA LEU A 94 8.36 7.65 2.53
C LEU A 94 8.60 6.31 1.83
N MET A 95 8.02 6.17 0.65
CA MET A 95 8.23 5.06 -0.26
C MET A 95 8.68 5.57 -1.61
N LEU A 96 9.67 4.92 -2.19
CA LEU A 96 10.15 5.15 -3.54
C LEU A 96 9.69 4.01 -4.44
N ARG A 97 9.25 4.31 -5.65
CA ARG A 97 8.94 3.32 -6.67
C ARG A 97 9.54 3.73 -7.99
N ILE A 98 10.17 2.78 -8.67
CA ILE A 98 10.68 2.95 -10.03
C ILE A 98 9.74 2.20 -10.97
N VAL A 99 8.99 2.93 -11.78
CA VAL A 99 7.98 2.40 -12.69
C VAL A 99 8.59 2.25 -14.08
N GLY A 100 8.51 1.06 -14.64
CA GLY A 100 9.02 0.78 -15.98
C GLY A 100 8.50 -0.54 -16.52
N THR A 101 8.88 -0.84 -17.76
CA THR A 101 8.57 -2.13 -18.38
C THR A 101 9.55 -3.20 -17.87
N ALA A 102 9.01 -4.32 -17.38
CA ALA A 102 9.84 -5.43 -16.93
C ALA A 102 10.43 -6.18 -18.13
N ALA A 103 11.72 -6.54 -18.02
CA ALA A 103 12.35 -7.41 -18.99
C ALA A 103 11.72 -8.81 -18.96
N GLY A 104 11.74 -9.50 -20.09
CA GLY A 104 11.22 -10.86 -20.21
C GLY A 104 12.07 -11.93 -19.51
N PHE A 105 13.09 -11.54 -18.76
CA PHE A 105 13.96 -12.40 -17.96
C PHE A 105 14.43 -11.64 -16.70
N GLY A 106 14.83 -12.41 -15.70
CA GLY A 106 15.16 -11.84 -14.38
C GLY A 106 13.91 -11.36 -13.63
N SER A 107 14.03 -11.25 -12.32
CA SER A 107 12.91 -10.83 -11.46
C SER A 107 12.96 -9.31 -11.27
N GLY A 108 12.07 -8.60 -11.98
CA GLY A 108 11.94 -7.15 -11.83
C GLY A 108 13.08 -6.32 -12.45
N TYR A 109 13.76 -6.85 -13.47
CA TYR A 109 14.75 -6.08 -14.23
C TYR A 109 14.05 -5.10 -15.17
N LEU A 110 14.64 -3.92 -15.36
CA LEU A 110 14.14 -2.93 -16.31
C LEU A 110 14.50 -3.35 -17.73
N GLN A 111 13.53 -3.37 -18.62
CA GLN A 111 13.72 -3.67 -20.04
C GLN A 111 14.53 -2.56 -20.71
N SER A 112 15.50 -2.95 -21.54
CA SER A 112 16.18 -2.04 -22.46
C SER A 112 15.60 -2.11 -23.88
N SER A 113 16.07 -1.22 -24.74
CA SER A 113 15.74 -1.24 -26.19
C SER A 113 16.36 -2.41 -26.93
N VAL A 114 17.32 -3.09 -26.32
CA VAL A 114 18.00 -4.27 -26.89
C VAL A 114 17.42 -5.55 -26.30
N ALA A 115 16.92 -6.45 -27.15
CA ALA A 115 16.46 -7.75 -26.72
C ALA A 115 17.57 -8.50 -25.96
N ASP A 116 17.20 -9.24 -24.92
CA ASP A 116 18.11 -10.02 -24.07
C ASP A 116 19.13 -9.18 -23.26
N LEU A 117 19.01 -7.85 -23.27
CA LEU A 117 19.69 -6.94 -22.37
C LEU A 117 18.70 -6.27 -21.43
N ALA A 118 18.97 -6.30 -20.15
CA ALA A 118 18.17 -5.62 -19.13
C ALA A 118 19.05 -4.83 -18.17
N LEU A 119 18.42 -4.01 -17.34
CA LEU A 119 19.09 -3.24 -16.28
C LEU A 119 18.58 -3.70 -14.91
N VAL A 120 19.50 -4.07 -14.06
CA VAL A 120 19.25 -4.39 -12.65
C VAL A 120 19.41 -3.12 -11.84
N ILE A 121 18.40 -2.80 -11.03
CA ILE A 121 18.47 -1.69 -10.08
C ILE A 121 18.73 -2.27 -8.70
N THR A 122 19.66 -1.68 -7.96
CA THR A 122 20.01 -2.12 -6.61
C THR A 122 20.09 -0.94 -5.66
N GLU A 123 19.73 -1.16 -4.39
CA GLU A 123 20.09 -0.31 -3.27
C GLU A 123 21.26 -0.97 -2.53
N GLY A 124 22.43 -0.35 -2.58
CA GLY A 124 23.64 -1.04 -2.15
C GLY A 124 23.82 -2.36 -2.91
N ALA A 125 23.81 -3.49 -2.22
CA ALA A 125 23.89 -4.83 -2.84
C ALA A 125 22.50 -5.49 -3.02
N THR A 126 21.43 -4.88 -2.52
CA THR A 126 20.08 -5.47 -2.52
C THR A 126 19.35 -5.12 -3.82
N PRO A 127 18.88 -6.11 -4.60
CA PRO A 127 18.05 -5.83 -5.77
C PRO A 127 16.74 -5.11 -5.41
N VAL A 128 16.42 -4.09 -6.19
CA VAL A 128 15.16 -3.34 -6.12
C VAL A 128 14.38 -3.64 -7.40
N PRO A 129 13.42 -4.57 -7.38
CA PRO A 129 12.62 -4.87 -8.55
C PRO A 129 11.83 -3.63 -9.00
N ILE A 130 11.77 -3.36 -10.31
CA ILE A 130 10.91 -2.30 -10.84
C ILE A 130 9.46 -2.56 -10.46
N ASN A 131 8.69 -1.50 -10.36
CA ASN A 131 7.28 -1.50 -9.94
C ASN A 131 7.05 -1.93 -8.48
N SER A 132 8.10 -2.24 -7.70
CA SER A 132 8.02 -2.49 -6.26
C SER A 132 8.20 -1.21 -5.43
N MET A 133 7.77 -1.24 -4.17
CA MET A 133 7.96 -0.14 -3.23
C MET A 133 9.22 -0.37 -2.41
N LEU A 134 10.03 0.68 -2.28
CA LEU A 134 11.22 0.74 -1.44
C LEU A 134 10.98 1.77 -0.33
N ASN A 135 10.95 1.33 0.92
CA ASN A 135 10.72 2.20 2.07
C ASN A 135 12.00 2.94 2.45
N PHE A 136 11.88 4.22 2.79
CA PHE A 136 12.98 5.00 3.31
C PHE A 136 12.53 6.10 4.26
N THR A 137 13.48 6.72 4.96
CA THR A 137 13.20 7.83 5.89
C THR A 137 13.90 9.10 5.39
N TYR A 138 13.12 10.12 5.09
CA TYR A 138 13.66 11.42 4.68
C TYR A 138 14.46 12.09 5.81
N PRO A 139 15.59 12.73 5.52
CA PRO A 139 16.16 13.04 4.21
C PRO A 139 17.07 11.96 3.60
N GLY A 140 17.20 10.79 4.21
CA GLY A 140 18.08 9.72 3.76
C GLY A 140 17.55 9.02 2.50
N ALA A 141 17.70 9.65 1.33
CA ALA A 141 17.32 9.03 0.06
C ALA A 141 18.13 7.74 -0.20
N PRO A 142 17.48 6.66 -0.73
CA PRO A 142 18.16 5.41 -1.03
C PRO A 142 19.31 5.59 -2.06
N ALA A 143 20.47 5.01 -1.79
CA ALA A 143 21.57 5.01 -2.75
C ALA A 143 21.32 3.95 -3.84
N LEU A 144 20.84 4.38 -4.99
CA LEU A 144 20.50 3.51 -6.10
C LEU A 144 21.64 3.36 -7.10
N PHE A 145 21.74 2.17 -7.63
CA PHE A 145 22.69 1.83 -8.70
C PHE A 145 21.98 1.06 -9.81
N VAL A 146 22.51 1.18 -11.01
CA VAL A 146 22.02 0.47 -12.19
C VAL A 146 23.16 -0.29 -12.82
N THR A 147 22.91 -1.54 -13.19
CA THR A 147 23.91 -2.43 -13.78
C THR A 147 23.30 -3.15 -14.98
N PRO A 148 23.94 -3.15 -16.16
CA PRO A 148 23.47 -3.89 -17.31
C PRO A 148 23.72 -5.40 -17.14
N VAL A 149 22.76 -6.22 -17.57
CA VAL A 149 22.82 -7.68 -17.50
C VAL A 149 22.27 -8.31 -18.77
N ALA A 150 22.99 -9.27 -19.31
CA ALA A 150 22.51 -10.06 -20.42
C ALA A 150 21.65 -11.24 -19.95
N ARG A 151 20.68 -11.65 -20.76
CA ARG A 151 19.99 -12.91 -20.52
C ARG A 151 20.99 -14.08 -20.54
N PRO A 152 20.94 -14.98 -19.56
CA PRO A 152 21.82 -16.15 -19.55
C PRO A 152 21.75 -16.94 -20.86
N GLY A 153 22.90 -17.19 -21.47
CA GLY A 153 23.02 -17.93 -22.73
C GLY A 153 22.74 -17.08 -23.99
N ALA A 154 22.37 -15.83 -23.88
CA ALA A 154 22.15 -14.96 -25.04
C ALA A 154 23.49 -14.46 -25.61
N THR A 155 23.54 -14.31 -26.93
CA THR A 155 24.66 -13.66 -27.63
C THR A 155 24.22 -12.27 -28.11
N LEU A 156 24.75 -11.25 -27.48
CA LEU A 156 24.47 -9.86 -27.82
C LEU A 156 25.42 -9.34 -28.89
N LYS A 157 24.90 -8.52 -29.79
CA LYS A 157 25.71 -7.75 -30.75
C LYS A 157 26.00 -6.37 -30.17
N GLY A 158 27.18 -5.82 -30.50
CA GLY A 158 27.54 -4.44 -30.12
C GLY A 158 26.59 -3.46 -30.82
N GLN A 159 25.84 -2.71 -30.02
CA GLN A 159 24.91 -1.67 -30.47
C GLN A 159 24.57 -0.73 -29.30
N PRO A 160 24.12 0.51 -29.59
CA PRO A 160 23.60 1.38 -28.54
C PRO A 160 22.35 0.77 -27.88
N PHE A 161 22.18 1.08 -26.61
CA PHE A 161 20.96 0.71 -25.88
C PHE A 161 20.44 1.89 -25.04
N THR A 162 19.15 1.91 -24.82
CA THR A 162 18.46 2.85 -23.95
C THR A 162 17.45 2.11 -23.07
N ALA A 163 17.10 2.70 -21.93
CA ALA A 163 15.99 2.26 -21.10
C ALA A 163 15.37 3.50 -20.44
N THR A 164 14.07 3.43 -20.17
CA THR A 164 13.33 4.53 -19.55
C THR A 164 12.50 4.01 -18.39
N ALA A 165 12.53 4.74 -17.28
CA ALA A 165 11.72 4.48 -16.11
C ALA A 165 11.27 5.81 -15.49
N ILE A 166 10.21 5.76 -14.66
CA ILE A 166 9.69 6.89 -13.92
C ILE A 166 9.92 6.64 -12.43
N MET A 167 10.54 7.58 -11.75
CA MET A 167 10.71 7.54 -10.30
C MET A 167 9.56 8.28 -9.62
N GLN A 168 8.96 7.68 -8.61
CA GLN A 168 7.83 8.22 -7.86
C GLN A 168 8.08 8.09 -6.36
N VAL A 169 7.68 9.12 -5.58
CA VAL A 169 7.75 9.13 -4.13
C VAL A 169 6.33 9.21 -3.56
N PHE A 170 6.08 8.42 -2.52
CA PHE A 170 4.81 8.36 -1.80
C PHE A 170 5.04 8.50 -0.29
N TYR A 171 4.05 9.01 0.43
CA TYR A 171 3.99 8.89 1.87
C TYR A 171 3.55 7.48 2.29
N GLN A 172 4.09 7.02 3.42
CA GLN A 172 3.62 5.79 4.08
C GLN A 172 2.38 6.06 4.93
#